data_366031d4871bf686f4f3860c2ce4a56d
#
_entry.id   366031d4871bf686f4f3860c2ce4a56d
#
_cell.length_a   1.000
_cell.length_b   1.000
_cell.length_c   1.000
_cell.angle_alpha   90.00
_cell.angle_beta   90.00
_cell.angle_gamma   90.00
#
_symmetry.space_group_name_H-M   'P 1'
#
loop_
_entity.id
_entity.type
_entity.pdbx_description
1 polymer ?
#
loop_
_entity_poly.entity_id
_entity_poly.type
_entity_poly.pdbx_seq_one_letter_code
_entity_poly.pdbx_strand_id
1 'polypeptide(L)'
;TRQVSFAGESLRGHVYVNGQLGVLLVAADLPAVPAGRAYEMWIVPKHGGAPRPAGLFRSGPDGSAVHVLGQRLDLSDISAIAVSVEPVAGAPVPTPPILFTAPIG
;
A
#
# COMPACT_ATOMS: atom_id res chain seq x y z
N THR A 1 -0.38 -12.70 -12.65
CA THR A 1 -0.17 -12.12 -11.30
C THR A 1 1.31 -11.88 -11.08
N ARG A 2 1.62 -10.73 -10.53
CA ARG A 2 2.98 -10.35 -10.19
C ARG A 2 3.10 -10.24 -8.67
N GLN A 3 4.14 -10.84 -8.10
CA GLN A 3 4.43 -10.77 -6.68
C GLN A 3 5.69 -9.94 -6.46
N VAL A 4 5.62 -8.98 -5.54
CA VAL A 4 6.75 -8.14 -5.16
C VAL A 4 6.90 -8.18 -3.65
N SER A 5 8.11 -8.49 -3.17
CA SER A 5 8.43 -8.40 -1.76
C SER A 5 8.86 -6.99 -1.40
N PHE A 6 8.57 -6.57 -0.17
CA PHE A 6 9.04 -5.31 0.36
C PHE A 6 9.52 -5.48 1.80
N ALA A 7 10.41 -4.60 2.23
CA ALA A 7 10.91 -4.59 3.59
C ALA A 7 11.28 -3.16 4.00
N GLY A 8 11.10 -2.85 5.27
CA GLY A 8 11.57 -1.63 5.92
C GLY A 8 12.44 -1.99 7.11
N GLU A 9 12.58 -1.06 8.06
CA GLU A 9 13.43 -1.31 9.24
C GLU A 9 13.00 -2.54 10.04
N SER A 10 11.70 -2.70 10.28
CA SER A 10 11.18 -3.86 11.03
C SER A 10 10.09 -4.60 10.27
N LEU A 11 9.45 -3.95 9.30
CA LEU A 11 8.31 -4.49 8.59
C LEU A 11 8.76 -5.26 7.34
N ARG A 12 7.90 -6.19 6.91
CA ARG A 12 8.12 -6.96 5.68
C ARG A 12 6.79 -7.42 5.13
N GLY A 13 6.77 -7.81 3.87
CA GLY A 13 5.58 -8.38 3.28
C GLY A 13 5.67 -8.57 1.78
N HIS A 14 4.52 -8.79 1.21
CA HIS A 14 4.37 -9.02 -0.22
C HIS A 14 3.17 -8.25 -0.76
N VAL A 15 3.31 -7.82 -2.00
CA VAL A 15 2.20 -7.26 -2.77
C VAL A 15 1.99 -8.16 -3.98
N TYR A 16 0.75 -8.57 -4.19
CA TYR A 16 0.35 -9.35 -5.36
C TYR A 16 -0.51 -8.45 -6.24
N VAL A 17 -0.11 -8.28 -7.49
CA VAL A 17 -0.79 -7.37 -8.41
C VAL A 17 -1.25 -8.15 -9.63
N ASN A 18 -2.52 -7.99 -9.97
CA ASN A 18 -3.17 -8.66 -11.09
C ASN A 18 -4.08 -7.66 -11.80
N GLY A 19 -3.94 -7.56 -13.14
CA GLY A 19 -4.70 -6.58 -13.91
C GLY A 19 -6.20 -6.81 -13.89
N GLN A 20 -6.65 -8.04 -13.67
CA GLN A 20 -8.07 -8.40 -13.63
C GLN A 20 -8.66 -8.25 -12.23
N LEU A 21 -7.89 -8.60 -11.20
CA LEU A 21 -8.38 -8.75 -9.83
C LEU A 21 -8.02 -7.57 -8.92
N GLY A 22 -6.89 -6.91 -9.15
CA GLY A 22 -6.46 -5.79 -8.33
C GLY A 22 -5.18 -6.05 -7.55
N VAL A 23 -5.18 -5.62 -6.29
CA VAL A 23 -4.00 -5.68 -5.41
C VAL A 23 -4.35 -6.41 -4.12
N LEU A 24 -3.47 -7.33 -3.72
CA LEU A 24 -3.49 -7.93 -2.38
C LEU A 24 -2.18 -7.58 -1.69
N LEU A 25 -2.28 -6.95 -0.52
CA LEU A 25 -1.14 -6.60 0.31
C LEU A 25 -1.17 -7.46 1.56
N VAL A 26 -0.05 -8.11 1.87
CA VAL A 26 0.13 -8.90 3.07
C VAL A 26 1.39 -8.39 3.78
N ALA A 27 1.26 -7.95 5.01
CA ALA A 27 2.35 -7.35 5.75
C ALA A 27 2.50 -7.95 7.14
N ALA A 28 3.72 -7.91 7.67
CA ALA A 28 4.05 -8.34 9.01
C ALA A 28 4.95 -7.31 9.69
N ASP A 29 4.88 -7.30 11.01
CA ASP A 29 5.70 -6.42 11.85
C ASP A 29 5.52 -4.93 11.56
N LEU A 30 4.29 -4.55 11.22
CA LEU A 30 3.93 -3.15 11.05
C LEU A 30 3.88 -2.49 12.44
N PRO A 31 4.44 -1.28 12.59
CA PRO A 31 4.30 -0.54 13.83
C PRO A 31 2.83 -0.15 14.08
N ALA A 32 2.44 -0.07 15.34
CA ALA A 32 1.13 0.43 15.70
C ALA A 32 1.01 1.91 15.32
N VAL A 33 -0.15 2.29 14.77
CA VAL A 33 -0.41 3.70 14.46
C VAL A 33 -1.09 4.37 15.65
N PRO A 34 -0.86 5.69 15.86
CA PRO A 34 -1.55 6.43 16.90
C PRO A 34 -3.07 6.44 16.70
N ALA A 35 -3.81 6.72 17.78
CA ALA A 35 -5.25 6.89 17.68
C ALA A 35 -5.59 7.98 16.65
N GLY A 36 -6.63 7.76 15.85
CA GLY A 36 -7.03 8.66 14.79
C GLY A 36 -6.24 8.51 13.49
N ARG A 37 -5.32 7.55 13.42
CA ARG A 37 -4.51 7.27 12.24
C ARG A 37 -4.79 5.88 11.71
N ALA A 38 -4.45 5.67 10.44
CA ALA A 38 -4.53 4.39 9.75
C ALA A 38 -3.44 4.33 8.70
N TYR A 39 -3.19 3.15 8.16
CA TYR A 39 -2.36 3.00 6.97
C TYR A 39 -3.22 3.28 5.75
N GLU A 40 -2.60 3.90 4.75
CA GLU A 40 -3.24 4.11 3.45
C GLU A 40 -2.34 3.55 2.35
N MET A 41 -2.95 2.74 1.47
CA MET A 41 -2.28 2.19 0.30
C MET A 41 -2.46 3.14 -0.88
N TRP A 42 -1.44 3.23 -1.73
CA TRP A 42 -1.40 4.14 -2.88
C TRP A 42 -0.96 3.39 -4.12
N ILE A 43 -1.57 3.75 -5.26
CA ILE A 43 -1.10 3.34 -6.58
C ILE A 43 -0.27 4.49 -7.14
N VAL A 44 1.00 4.22 -7.39
CA VAL A 44 1.93 5.22 -7.93
C VAL A 44 1.95 5.09 -9.46
N PRO A 45 1.53 6.12 -10.19
CA PRO A 45 1.48 6.04 -11.65
C PRO A 45 2.88 6.06 -12.26
N LYS A 46 3.01 5.39 -13.42
CA LYS A 46 4.28 5.25 -14.12
C LYS A 46 4.63 6.50 -14.93
N HIS A 47 3.63 7.16 -15.49
CA HIS A 47 3.82 8.23 -16.46
C HIS A 47 3.54 9.62 -15.89
N GLY A 48 3.76 9.79 -14.58
CA GLY A 48 3.53 11.04 -13.90
C GLY A 48 2.14 11.14 -13.30
N GLY A 49 1.92 12.21 -12.56
CA GLY A 49 0.69 12.39 -11.82
C GLY A 49 0.83 11.98 -10.36
N ALA A 50 -0.14 12.40 -9.56
CA ALA A 50 -0.13 12.12 -8.13
C ALA A 50 -0.49 10.65 -7.86
N PRO A 51 0.05 10.05 -6.79
CA PRO A 51 -0.40 8.75 -6.32
C PRO A 51 -1.91 8.77 -6.05
N ARG A 52 -2.57 7.66 -6.36
CA ARG A 52 -4.01 7.51 -6.18
C ARG A 52 -4.30 6.72 -4.91
N PRO A 53 -5.25 7.16 -4.06
CA PRO A 53 -5.66 6.38 -2.90
C PRO A 53 -6.19 5.00 -3.30
N ALA A 54 -5.77 3.99 -2.56
CA ALA A 54 -6.14 2.60 -2.83
C ALA A 54 -6.64 1.89 -1.58
N GLY A 55 -7.13 2.63 -0.61
CA GLY A 55 -7.80 2.14 0.57
C GLY A 55 -7.03 2.30 1.86
N LEU A 56 -7.78 2.28 2.94
CA LEU A 56 -7.27 2.42 4.31
C LEU A 56 -7.29 1.06 4.99
N PHE A 57 -6.30 0.81 5.84
CA PHE A 57 -6.27 -0.43 6.61
C PHE A 57 -5.53 -0.23 7.92
N ARG A 58 -5.67 -1.19 8.83
CA ARG A 58 -5.00 -1.22 10.12
C ARG A 58 -4.25 -2.53 10.29
N SER A 59 -3.21 -2.50 11.11
CA SER A 59 -2.55 -3.73 11.53
C SER A 59 -3.32 -4.34 12.71
N GLY A 60 -3.24 -5.67 12.82
CA GLY A 60 -3.70 -6.38 14.01
C GLY A 60 -2.75 -6.19 15.19
N PRO A 61 -3.10 -6.77 16.37
CA PRO A 61 -2.28 -6.62 17.57
C PRO A 61 -0.86 -7.17 17.42
N ASP A 62 -0.67 -8.12 16.52
CA ASP A 62 0.63 -8.75 16.24
C ASP A 62 1.41 -8.02 15.13
N GLY A 63 0.90 -6.91 14.63
CA GLY A 63 1.56 -6.16 13.56
C GLY A 63 1.30 -6.69 12.15
N SER A 64 0.46 -7.71 12.00
CA SER A 64 0.11 -8.21 10.66
C SER A 64 -1.04 -7.41 10.05
N ALA A 65 -1.10 -7.40 8.73
CA ALA A 65 -2.20 -6.76 8.01
C ALA A 65 -2.41 -7.43 6.65
N VAL A 66 -3.66 -7.43 6.22
CA VAL A 66 -4.06 -7.83 4.87
C VAL A 66 -4.98 -6.75 4.33
N HIS A 67 -4.70 -6.29 3.12
CA HIS A 67 -5.53 -5.28 2.47
C HIS A 67 -5.74 -5.63 1.01
N VAL A 68 -6.98 -5.53 0.55
CA VAL A 68 -7.37 -5.86 -0.81
C VAL A 68 -7.95 -4.64 -1.51
N LEU A 69 -7.46 -4.35 -2.70
CA LEU A 69 -8.11 -3.43 -3.63
C LEU A 69 -8.66 -4.27 -4.78
N GLY A 70 -9.97 -4.51 -4.79
CA GLY A 70 -10.62 -5.34 -5.81
C GLY A 70 -11.12 -4.50 -6.97
N GLN A 71 -10.28 -4.28 -7.97
CA GLN A 71 -10.66 -3.59 -9.19
C GLN A 71 -9.70 -3.92 -10.32
N ARG A 72 -10.14 -3.70 -11.55
CA ARG A 72 -9.26 -3.85 -12.71
C ARG A 72 -8.21 -2.75 -12.72
N LEU A 73 -6.99 -3.11 -13.12
CA LEU A 73 -5.85 -2.20 -13.18
C LEU A 73 -5.14 -2.38 -14.52
N ASP A 74 -4.66 -1.27 -15.08
CA ASP A 74 -3.73 -1.31 -16.19
C ASP A 74 -2.32 -1.31 -15.62
N LEU A 75 -1.68 -2.49 -15.57
CA LEU A 75 -0.37 -2.65 -14.96
C LEU A 75 0.71 -1.87 -15.71
N SER A 76 0.49 -1.53 -16.99
CA SER A 76 1.45 -0.73 -17.73
C SER A 76 1.52 0.72 -17.23
N ASP A 77 0.51 1.17 -16.50
CA ASP A 77 0.46 2.53 -15.95
C ASP A 77 0.92 2.62 -14.48
N ILE A 78 1.31 1.50 -13.88
CA ILE A 78 1.65 1.45 -12.46
C ILE A 78 3.15 1.23 -12.28
N SER A 79 3.81 2.13 -11.55
CA SER A 79 5.22 1.96 -11.22
C SER A 79 5.41 1.26 -9.87
N ALA A 80 4.53 1.50 -8.91
CA ALA A 80 4.70 0.98 -7.55
C ALA A 80 3.39 1.00 -6.77
N ILE A 81 3.38 0.21 -5.70
CA ILE A 81 2.40 0.30 -4.62
C ILE A 81 3.14 0.88 -3.41
N ALA A 82 2.57 1.87 -2.76
CA ALA A 82 3.17 2.52 -1.60
C ALA A 82 2.20 2.52 -0.43
N VAL A 83 2.72 2.67 0.78
CA VAL A 83 1.91 2.78 2.00
C VAL A 83 2.46 3.90 2.86
N SER A 84 1.57 4.72 3.39
CA SER A 84 1.88 5.78 4.35
C SER A 84 0.92 5.74 5.53
N VAL A 85 1.23 6.50 6.58
CA VAL A 85 0.35 6.69 7.73
C VAL A 85 -0.43 7.98 7.51
N GLU A 86 -1.76 7.88 7.58
CA GLU A 86 -2.65 8.99 7.27
C GLU A 86 -3.71 9.15 8.36
N PRO A 87 -4.47 10.25 8.36
CA PRO A 87 -5.67 10.34 9.21
C PRO A 87 -6.64 9.19 8.89
N VAL A 88 -7.43 8.78 9.87
CA VAL A 88 -8.37 7.65 9.71
C VAL A 88 -9.40 7.90 8.61
N ALA A 89 -9.66 9.15 8.28
CA ALA A 89 -10.56 9.50 7.16
C ALA A 89 -9.87 9.42 5.80
N GLY A 90 -8.57 9.19 5.78
CA GLY A 90 -7.78 9.17 4.56
C GLY A 90 -7.26 10.55 4.17
N ALA A 91 -6.35 10.58 3.20
CA ALA A 91 -5.80 11.80 2.63
C ALA A 91 -5.87 11.72 1.11
N PRO A 92 -5.95 12.88 0.41
CA PRO A 92 -5.97 12.87 -1.06
C PRO A 92 -4.59 12.63 -1.68
N VAL A 93 -3.53 12.90 -0.93
CA VAL A 93 -2.14 12.67 -1.36
C VAL A 93 -1.36 12.09 -0.18
N PRO A 94 -0.29 11.31 -0.44
CA PRO A 94 0.49 10.73 0.65
C PRO A 94 1.19 11.79 1.49
N THR A 95 1.19 11.59 2.80
CA THR A 95 1.94 12.42 3.74
C THR A 95 3.31 11.78 3.97
N PRO A 96 4.41 12.48 3.68
CA PRO A 96 5.74 11.95 3.99
C PRO A 96 5.96 11.77 5.49
N PRO A 97 6.78 10.80 5.90
CA PRO A 97 7.52 9.87 5.05
C PRO A 97 6.66 8.71 4.56
N ILE A 98 7.00 8.20 3.39
CA ILE A 98 6.39 6.96 2.88
C ILE A 98 6.97 5.81 3.67
N LEU A 99 6.10 4.96 4.21
CA LEU A 99 6.52 3.86 5.08
C LEU A 99 7.29 2.80 4.29
N PHE A 100 6.76 2.41 3.13
CA PHE A 100 7.45 1.53 2.20
C PHE A 100 6.87 1.68 0.80
N THR A 101 7.65 1.24 -0.19
CA THR A 101 7.25 1.22 -1.59
C THR A 101 7.63 -0.12 -2.20
N ALA A 102 6.70 -0.74 -2.91
CA ALA A 102 6.92 -1.98 -3.62
C ALA A 102 6.92 -1.68 -5.13
N PRO A 103 8.07 -1.68 -5.79
CA PRO A 103 8.14 -1.40 -7.23
C PRO A 103 7.46 -2.52 -8.02
N ILE A 104 6.59 -2.16 -8.96
CA ILE A 104 5.86 -3.11 -9.80
C ILE A 104 6.42 -3.16 -11.21
N GLY A 105 6.78 -2.03 -11.75
CA GLY A 105 7.24 -1.96 -13.13
C GLY A 105 8.47 -1.19 -13.39
#